data_fb56f51859d6945e53822c8ecbbfeb82
#
_entry.id   fb56f51859d6945e53822c8ecbbfeb82
#
_cell.length_a   1.000
_cell.length_b   1.000
_cell.length_c   1.000
_cell.angle_alpha   90.00
_cell.angle_beta   90.00
_cell.angle_gamma   90.00
#
_symmetry.space_group_name_H-M   'P 1'
#
loop_
_entity.id
_entity.type
_entity.pdbx_description
1 polymer ?
#
loop_
_entity_poly.entity_id
_entity_poly.type
_entity_poly.pdbx_seq_one_letter_code
_entity_poly.pdbx_strand_id
1 'polypeptide(L)'
;MTTCLTVATLNVRGLPLTGTRIAERLAAIAAEFDAGDIGLVCLQEVLAYHQLAHLRKRMPSFSHVAYRPSVIGPAGGLVTLSRLRLADTTYARLPWSSRHSGIPARARFNALHSGMLTVRLADIPVRVLNIHPTANTDGDWSAQNRFHDLQREQFLALARAVTAGNSPAVVCGDFNVTQTSTLHRELEQRSGLRDAFDGQCPPTFHSDYLAPGNNPHCIDFILVAETIGVEETDLLFTDKRVLPSGPAHLSDHIGLLARLRLPD
;
A
#
# COMPACT_ATOMS: atom_id res chain seq x y z
N MET A 1 -14.39 -21.31 15.66
CA MET A 1 -12.96 -20.95 15.78
C MET A 1 -12.78 -19.58 15.21
N THR A 2 -12.27 -18.64 15.96
CA THR A 2 -12.04 -17.27 15.47
C THR A 2 -10.99 -17.29 14.37
N THR A 3 -11.33 -16.84 13.18
CA THR A 3 -10.39 -16.79 12.05
C THR A 3 -9.51 -15.54 12.16
N CYS A 4 -8.19 -15.75 12.21
CA CYS A 4 -7.22 -14.65 12.20
C CYS A 4 -6.59 -14.49 10.81
N LEU A 5 -6.32 -13.25 10.42
CA LEU A 5 -5.63 -12.87 9.19
C LEU A 5 -4.50 -11.88 9.53
N THR A 6 -3.25 -12.24 9.25
CA THR A 6 -2.14 -11.31 9.34
C THR A 6 -1.90 -10.68 7.97
N VAL A 7 -2.03 -9.35 7.89
CA VAL A 7 -1.86 -8.56 6.67
C VAL A 7 -0.69 -7.61 6.82
N ALA A 8 0.16 -7.52 5.80
CA ALA A 8 1.21 -6.50 5.72
C ALA A 8 1.07 -5.64 4.46
N THR A 9 1.59 -4.42 4.52
CA THR A 9 1.71 -3.53 3.36
C THR A 9 3.08 -2.87 3.32
N LEU A 10 3.62 -2.67 2.10
CA LEU A 10 4.88 -1.98 1.87
C LEU A 10 4.94 -1.38 0.46
N ASN A 11 5.21 -0.09 0.35
CA ASN A 11 5.74 0.48 -0.87
C ASN A 11 7.22 0.06 -1.02
N VAL A 12 7.55 -0.71 -2.07
CA VAL A 12 8.90 -1.31 -2.23
C VAL A 12 9.90 -0.38 -2.92
N ARG A 13 9.49 0.84 -3.27
CA ARG A 13 10.35 1.79 -4.01
C ARG A 13 10.95 1.17 -5.27
N GLY A 14 10.11 0.70 -6.16
CA GLY A 14 10.53 -0.03 -7.36
C GLY A 14 11.03 0.84 -8.52
N LEU A 15 11.08 2.17 -8.37
CA LEU A 15 11.56 3.09 -9.40
C LEU A 15 13.04 2.82 -9.72
N PRO A 16 13.42 2.60 -11.02
CA PRO A 16 14.77 2.26 -11.44
C PRO A 16 15.66 3.50 -11.50
N LEU A 17 15.87 4.15 -10.35
CA LEU A 17 16.80 5.26 -10.24
C LEU A 17 18.21 4.76 -9.93
N THR A 18 19.24 5.52 -10.34
CA THR A 18 20.63 5.19 -10.05
C THR A 18 20.84 5.05 -8.53
N GLY A 19 21.55 4.00 -8.13
CA GLY A 19 21.87 3.73 -6.71
C GLY A 19 20.75 3.13 -5.87
N THR A 20 19.59 2.80 -6.45
CA THR A 20 18.45 2.26 -5.68
C THR A 20 18.59 0.80 -5.24
N ARG A 21 19.60 0.06 -5.74
CA ARG A 21 19.90 -1.35 -5.34
C ARG A 21 18.67 -2.25 -5.32
N ILE A 22 17.74 -2.09 -6.29
CA ILE A 22 16.40 -2.71 -6.28
C ILE A 22 16.49 -4.22 -6.06
N ALA A 23 17.36 -4.94 -6.77
CA ALA A 23 17.44 -6.39 -6.67
C ALA A 23 17.86 -6.86 -5.27
N GLU A 24 18.83 -6.19 -4.62
CA GLU A 24 19.29 -6.53 -3.28
C GLU A 24 18.18 -6.26 -2.24
N ARG A 25 17.53 -5.08 -2.33
CA ARG A 25 16.44 -4.69 -1.43
C ARG A 25 15.24 -5.63 -1.56
N LEU A 26 14.78 -5.91 -2.78
CA LEU A 26 13.68 -6.84 -3.01
C LEU A 26 14.01 -8.26 -2.55
N ALA A 27 15.29 -8.70 -2.64
CA ALA A 27 15.70 -9.99 -2.12
C ALA A 27 15.57 -10.07 -0.59
N ALA A 28 16.00 -9.00 0.11
CA ALA A 28 15.90 -8.93 1.57
C ALA A 28 14.43 -8.79 2.03
N ILE A 29 13.64 -7.93 1.39
CA ILE A 29 12.19 -7.79 1.65
C ILE A 29 11.50 -9.15 1.49
N ALA A 30 11.75 -9.85 0.39
CA ALA A 30 11.15 -11.13 0.10
C ALA A 30 11.52 -12.19 1.15
N ALA A 31 12.78 -12.24 1.57
CA ALA A 31 13.25 -13.19 2.58
C ALA A 31 12.58 -12.96 3.95
N GLU A 32 12.43 -11.71 4.38
CA GLU A 32 11.75 -11.38 5.65
C GLU A 32 10.25 -11.72 5.59
N PHE A 33 9.57 -11.39 4.50
CA PHE A 33 8.16 -11.76 4.34
C PHE A 33 7.95 -13.28 4.28
N ASP A 34 8.81 -14.00 3.55
CA ASP A 34 8.65 -15.45 3.40
C ASP A 34 8.91 -16.21 4.69
N ALA A 35 9.83 -15.71 5.52
CA ALA A 35 10.15 -16.28 6.83
C ALA A 35 9.11 -15.97 7.92
N GLY A 36 8.35 -14.88 7.79
CA GLY A 36 7.36 -14.44 8.77
C GLY A 36 6.04 -15.21 8.70
N ASP A 37 5.21 -15.07 9.74
CA ASP A 37 3.84 -15.62 9.80
C ASP A 37 2.81 -14.58 9.27
N ILE A 38 2.97 -14.21 7.98
CA ILE A 38 2.11 -13.23 7.31
C ILE A 38 1.25 -13.96 6.28
N GLY A 39 -0.07 -13.85 6.40
CA GLY A 39 -1.02 -14.50 5.50
C GLY A 39 -1.13 -13.80 4.13
N LEU A 40 -1.03 -12.45 4.11
CA LEU A 40 -1.20 -11.65 2.91
C LEU A 40 -0.32 -10.39 2.94
N VAL A 41 0.31 -10.08 1.81
CA VAL A 41 1.17 -8.90 1.63
C VAL A 41 0.67 -8.05 0.46
N CYS A 42 0.42 -6.76 0.71
CA CYS A 42 0.10 -5.75 -0.28
C CYS A 42 1.34 -4.93 -0.61
N LEU A 43 1.82 -5.01 -1.85
CA LEU A 43 3.00 -4.28 -2.32
C LEU A 43 2.60 -3.18 -3.30
N GLN A 44 3.22 -2.00 -3.16
CA GLN A 44 3.12 -0.89 -4.09
C GLN A 44 4.48 -0.69 -4.77
N GLU A 45 4.48 -0.04 -5.93
CA GLU A 45 5.66 0.22 -6.76
C GLU A 45 6.42 -1.01 -7.27
N VAL A 46 5.76 -2.14 -7.46
CA VAL A 46 6.32 -3.25 -8.24
C VAL A 46 6.13 -2.94 -9.73
N LEU A 47 7.02 -2.13 -10.31
CA LEU A 47 6.79 -1.46 -11.59
C LEU A 47 7.15 -2.28 -12.82
N ALA A 48 7.88 -3.39 -12.66
CA ALA A 48 8.33 -4.22 -13.79
C ALA A 48 8.18 -5.72 -13.51
N TYR A 49 7.98 -6.49 -14.59
CA TYR A 49 7.84 -7.95 -14.47
C TYR A 49 9.06 -8.65 -13.89
N HIS A 50 10.29 -8.14 -14.13
CA HIS A 50 11.47 -8.72 -13.52
C HIS A 50 11.50 -8.54 -12.00
N GLN A 51 10.95 -7.43 -11.47
CA GLN A 51 10.80 -7.21 -10.03
C GLN A 51 9.79 -8.20 -9.44
N LEU A 52 8.64 -8.36 -10.09
CA LEU A 52 7.63 -9.34 -9.70
C LEU A 52 8.20 -10.77 -9.72
N ALA A 53 8.91 -11.14 -10.79
CA ALA A 53 9.54 -12.45 -10.89
C ALA A 53 10.59 -12.69 -9.78
N HIS A 54 11.35 -11.65 -9.42
CA HIS A 54 12.33 -11.68 -8.35
C HIS A 54 11.70 -11.91 -6.97
N LEU A 55 10.60 -11.23 -6.68
CA LEU A 55 9.80 -11.42 -5.46
C LEU A 55 9.21 -12.84 -5.40
N ARG A 56 8.49 -13.26 -6.43
CA ARG A 56 7.84 -14.58 -6.49
C ARG A 56 8.82 -15.73 -6.30
N LYS A 57 10.01 -15.63 -6.90
CA LYS A 57 11.05 -16.67 -6.77
C LYS A 57 11.54 -16.83 -5.32
N ARG A 58 11.47 -15.75 -4.52
CA ARG A 58 11.98 -15.70 -3.14
C ARG A 58 10.91 -15.76 -2.07
N MET A 59 9.65 -15.78 -2.48
CA MET A 59 8.49 -15.91 -1.58
C MET A 59 7.67 -17.16 -1.94
N PRO A 60 8.28 -18.37 -1.91
CA PRO A 60 7.59 -19.61 -2.29
C PRO A 60 6.40 -19.95 -1.38
N SER A 61 6.40 -19.50 -0.14
CA SER A 61 5.30 -19.66 0.79
C SER A 61 4.02 -18.93 0.37
N PHE A 62 4.15 -17.89 -0.45
CA PHE A 62 3.02 -17.12 -1.00
C PHE A 62 2.61 -17.70 -2.36
N SER A 63 1.87 -18.81 -2.32
CA SER A 63 1.50 -19.59 -3.51
C SER A 63 0.52 -18.84 -4.44
N HIS A 64 -0.18 -17.81 -3.95
CA HIS A 64 -1.15 -17.04 -4.71
C HIS A 64 -0.66 -15.61 -4.93
N VAL A 65 -0.75 -15.12 -6.19
CA VAL A 65 -0.30 -13.80 -6.59
C VAL A 65 -1.38 -13.13 -7.44
N ALA A 66 -1.81 -11.96 -7.00
CA ALA A 66 -2.77 -11.13 -7.71
C ALA A 66 -2.11 -9.83 -8.18
N TYR A 67 -2.34 -9.49 -9.44
CA TYR A 67 -2.00 -8.21 -10.06
C TYR A 67 -2.79 -8.06 -11.36
N ARG A 68 -2.90 -6.86 -11.89
CA ARG A 68 -3.40 -6.61 -13.24
C ARG A 68 -2.21 -6.48 -14.20
N PRO A 69 -2.08 -7.30 -15.24
CA PRO A 69 -1.03 -7.14 -16.25
C PRO A 69 -1.15 -5.80 -16.99
N SER A 70 0.01 -5.19 -17.29
CA SER A 70 0.16 -4.06 -18.20
C SER A 70 1.36 -4.29 -19.11
N VAL A 71 1.71 -3.32 -19.97
CA VAL A 71 2.80 -3.50 -20.96
C VAL A 71 4.16 -3.75 -20.31
N ILE A 72 4.47 -3.06 -19.20
CA ILE A 72 5.81 -3.09 -18.58
C ILE A 72 5.84 -3.98 -17.34
N GLY A 73 4.76 -3.98 -16.57
CA GLY A 73 4.69 -4.66 -15.27
C GLY A 73 3.27 -4.68 -14.72
N PRO A 74 3.09 -4.92 -13.42
CA PRO A 74 1.80 -4.80 -12.76
C PRO A 74 1.21 -3.40 -12.90
N ALA A 75 -0.07 -3.31 -13.28
CA ALA A 75 -0.76 -2.02 -13.42
C ALA A 75 -0.80 -1.30 -12.05
N GLY A 76 -0.46 -0.01 -12.05
CA GLY A 76 -0.33 0.77 -10.82
C GLY A 76 0.84 0.36 -9.93
N GLY A 77 1.68 -0.58 -10.34
CA GLY A 77 2.71 -1.16 -9.49
C GLY A 77 2.15 -2.00 -8.33
N LEU A 78 0.86 -2.38 -8.40
CA LEU A 78 0.16 -3.08 -7.33
C LEU A 78 0.26 -4.60 -7.47
N VAL A 79 0.75 -5.25 -6.42
CA VAL A 79 0.83 -6.71 -6.30
C VAL A 79 0.34 -7.12 -4.92
N THR A 80 -0.52 -8.13 -4.87
CA THR A 80 -0.91 -8.78 -3.62
C THR A 80 -0.43 -10.24 -3.66
N LEU A 81 0.38 -10.61 -2.69
CA LEU A 81 0.88 -11.97 -2.48
C LEU A 81 0.14 -12.59 -1.31
N SER A 82 -0.27 -13.85 -1.43
CA SER A 82 -1.06 -14.51 -0.39
C SER A 82 -0.65 -15.98 -0.21
N ARG A 83 -0.57 -16.41 1.04
CA ARG A 83 -0.52 -17.82 1.43
C ARG A 83 -1.90 -18.48 1.35
N LEU A 84 -2.95 -17.66 1.47
CA LEU A 84 -4.34 -18.08 1.41
C LEU A 84 -4.84 -18.06 -0.01
N ARG A 85 -5.77 -18.95 -0.33
CA ARG A 85 -6.38 -19.04 -1.66
C ARG A 85 -7.19 -17.77 -1.98
N LEU A 86 -6.95 -17.21 -3.15
CA LEU A 86 -7.69 -16.07 -3.68
C LEU A 86 -8.84 -16.57 -4.59
N ALA A 87 -10.04 -16.01 -4.41
CA ALA A 87 -11.21 -16.33 -5.24
C ALA A 87 -11.28 -15.44 -6.48
N ASP A 88 -11.28 -14.12 -6.27
CA ASP A 88 -11.44 -13.14 -7.33
C ASP A 88 -10.38 -12.04 -7.20
N THR A 89 -10.00 -11.50 -8.34
CA THR A 89 -9.09 -10.36 -8.43
C THR A 89 -9.65 -9.34 -9.41
N THR A 90 -9.79 -8.09 -8.97
CA THR A 90 -10.20 -6.97 -9.81
C THR A 90 -9.23 -5.81 -9.66
N TYR A 91 -9.10 -4.99 -10.72
CA TYR A 91 -8.29 -3.79 -10.70
C TYR A 91 -9.10 -2.62 -11.26
N ALA A 92 -9.08 -1.51 -10.57
CA ALA A 92 -9.64 -0.25 -11.03
C ALA A 92 -8.57 0.85 -11.02
N ARG A 93 -8.52 1.66 -12.08
CA ARG A 93 -7.75 2.91 -12.03
C ARG A 93 -8.46 3.89 -11.13
N LEU A 94 -7.70 4.62 -10.33
CA LEU A 94 -8.23 5.73 -9.60
C LEU A 94 -8.50 6.91 -10.55
N PRO A 95 -9.50 7.76 -10.27
CA PRO A 95 -9.86 8.87 -11.14
C PRO A 95 -8.69 9.79 -11.45
N TRP A 96 -8.66 10.25 -12.68
CA TRP A 96 -7.81 11.31 -13.17
C TRP A 96 -8.64 12.26 -14.03
N SER A 97 -8.53 13.55 -13.82
CA SER A 97 -9.21 14.57 -14.60
C SER A 97 -8.23 15.62 -15.09
N SER A 98 -8.39 16.08 -16.34
CA SER A 98 -7.64 17.21 -16.91
C SER A 98 -7.93 18.55 -16.21
N ARG A 99 -8.95 18.60 -15.35
CA ARG A 99 -9.27 19.78 -14.53
C ARG A 99 -8.16 20.15 -13.55
N HIS A 100 -7.31 19.18 -13.18
CA HIS A 100 -6.16 19.37 -12.28
C HIS A 100 -4.94 19.95 -13.03
N SER A 101 -5.10 21.10 -13.70
CA SER A 101 -4.08 21.73 -14.56
C SER A 101 -2.82 22.19 -13.81
N GLY A 102 -2.93 22.48 -12.51
CA GLY A 102 -1.81 22.90 -11.64
C GLY A 102 -0.81 21.79 -11.31
N ILE A 103 -1.12 20.51 -11.58
CA ILE A 103 -0.26 19.37 -11.27
C ILE A 103 0.86 19.26 -12.32
N PRO A 104 2.14 19.12 -11.91
CA PRO A 104 3.27 18.97 -12.84
C PRO A 104 3.11 17.77 -13.77
N ALA A 105 3.65 17.86 -15.00
CA ALA A 105 3.55 16.80 -16.00
C ALA A 105 4.05 15.44 -15.49
N ARG A 106 5.15 15.42 -14.69
CA ARG A 106 5.68 14.22 -14.05
C ARG A 106 4.66 13.59 -13.09
N ALA A 107 4.02 14.40 -12.26
CA ALA A 107 3.02 13.90 -11.31
C ALA A 107 1.73 13.47 -12.03
N ARG A 108 1.39 14.08 -13.17
CA ARG A 108 0.31 13.61 -14.06
C ARG A 108 0.60 12.21 -14.60
N PHE A 109 1.84 11.94 -15.01
CA PHE A 109 2.23 10.61 -15.45
C PHE A 109 2.08 9.58 -14.33
N ASN A 110 2.53 9.91 -13.11
CA ASN A 110 2.35 9.05 -11.94
C ASN A 110 0.87 8.83 -11.60
N ALA A 111 0.04 9.85 -11.71
CA ALA A 111 -1.40 9.74 -11.49
C ALA A 111 -2.11 8.76 -12.44
N LEU A 112 -1.62 8.61 -13.68
CA LEU A 112 -2.13 7.59 -14.61
C LEU A 112 -1.84 6.16 -14.15
N HIS A 113 -0.90 5.97 -13.23
CA HIS A 113 -0.56 4.69 -12.62
C HIS A 113 -1.24 4.47 -11.26
N SER A 114 -1.96 5.47 -10.73
CA SER A 114 -2.71 5.32 -9.49
C SER A 114 -3.84 4.32 -9.65
N GLY A 115 -3.96 3.39 -8.71
CA GLY A 115 -4.89 2.29 -8.84
C GLY A 115 -5.33 1.66 -7.52
N MET A 116 -6.24 0.72 -7.65
CA MET A 116 -6.78 -0.10 -6.59
C MET A 116 -6.88 -1.54 -7.10
N LEU A 117 -6.17 -2.44 -6.45
CA LEU A 117 -6.22 -3.89 -6.70
C LEU A 117 -7.01 -4.53 -5.56
N THR A 118 -8.13 -5.14 -5.90
CA THR A 118 -8.99 -5.81 -4.91
C THR A 118 -8.88 -7.31 -5.09
N VAL A 119 -8.66 -8.03 -3.99
CA VAL A 119 -8.74 -9.49 -3.93
C VAL A 119 -9.80 -9.93 -2.94
N ARG A 120 -10.48 -11.04 -3.22
CA ARG A 120 -11.31 -11.78 -2.26
C ARG A 120 -10.59 -13.04 -1.83
N LEU A 121 -10.63 -13.33 -0.54
CA LEU A 121 -10.18 -14.62 -0.05
C LEU A 121 -11.24 -15.69 -0.36
N ALA A 122 -10.81 -16.90 -0.70
CA ALA A 122 -11.74 -17.95 -1.14
C ALA A 122 -12.57 -18.52 0.01
N ASP A 123 -11.93 -18.70 1.16
CA ASP A 123 -12.50 -19.41 2.29
C ASP A 123 -12.90 -18.49 3.45
N ILE A 124 -12.72 -17.17 3.26
CA ILE A 124 -12.93 -16.14 4.28
C ILE A 124 -13.69 -14.99 3.63
N PRO A 125 -14.82 -14.54 4.16
CA PRO A 125 -15.65 -13.52 3.53
C PRO A 125 -15.09 -12.10 3.70
N VAL A 126 -13.82 -11.89 3.35
CA VAL A 126 -13.09 -10.62 3.44
C VAL A 126 -12.54 -10.22 2.08
N ARG A 127 -12.61 -8.93 1.79
CA ARG A 127 -11.95 -8.30 0.64
C ARG A 127 -10.74 -7.51 1.14
N VAL A 128 -9.62 -7.63 0.43
CA VAL A 128 -8.43 -6.83 0.67
C VAL A 128 -8.19 -5.93 -0.55
N LEU A 129 -8.10 -4.63 -0.32
CA LEU A 129 -7.86 -3.62 -1.33
C LEU A 129 -6.45 -3.07 -1.14
N ASN A 130 -5.57 -3.33 -2.09
CA ASN A 130 -4.23 -2.74 -2.16
C ASN A 130 -4.32 -1.49 -3.03
N ILE A 131 -3.93 -0.33 -2.49
CA ILE A 131 -4.10 0.96 -3.16
C ILE A 131 -2.79 1.74 -3.24
N HIS A 132 -2.69 2.58 -4.26
CA HIS A 132 -1.63 3.58 -4.39
C HIS A 132 -2.19 4.81 -5.12
N PRO A 133 -2.76 5.79 -4.40
CA PRO A 133 -3.21 7.07 -4.93
C PRO A 133 -2.05 7.93 -5.43
N THR A 134 -2.38 9.06 -6.06
CA THR A 134 -1.37 9.99 -6.57
C THR A 134 -0.52 10.58 -5.46
N ALA A 135 0.80 10.48 -5.61
CA ALA A 135 1.76 11.05 -4.70
C ALA A 135 1.68 12.59 -4.65
N ASN A 136 1.65 13.15 -3.45
CA ASN A 136 1.89 14.57 -3.21
C ASN A 136 3.41 14.81 -3.17
N THR A 137 3.95 15.38 -4.24
CA THR A 137 5.40 15.60 -4.41
C THR A 137 5.87 16.95 -3.90
N ASP A 138 5.00 17.79 -3.36
CA ASP A 138 5.34 19.15 -2.94
C ASP A 138 5.76 19.23 -1.46
N GLY A 139 5.43 18.21 -0.66
CA GLY A 139 5.62 18.24 0.79
C GLY A 139 4.67 19.20 1.53
N ASP A 140 3.75 19.84 0.85
CA ASP A 140 2.65 20.60 1.45
C ASP A 140 1.47 19.66 1.73
N TRP A 141 1.25 19.35 2.99
CA TRP A 141 0.18 18.46 3.44
C TRP A 141 -1.13 19.18 3.81
N SER A 142 -1.20 20.49 3.55
CA SER A 142 -2.40 21.29 3.82
C SER A 142 -3.55 20.96 2.84
N ALA A 143 -4.76 21.34 3.21
CA ALA A 143 -5.93 21.22 2.33
C ALA A 143 -5.90 22.17 1.11
N GLN A 144 -4.95 23.10 1.06
CA GLN A 144 -4.74 24.05 -0.04
C GLN A 144 -3.70 23.54 -1.05
N ASN A 145 -3.05 22.41 -0.81
CA ASN A 145 -2.08 21.85 -1.73
C ASN A 145 -2.74 21.49 -3.08
N ARG A 146 -2.00 21.61 -4.18
CA ARG A 146 -2.54 21.43 -5.54
C ARG A 146 -2.97 19.99 -5.88
N PHE A 147 -2.59 18.99 -5.06
CA PHE A 147 -3.00 17.59 -5.23
C PHE A 147 -4.30 17.26 -4.50
N HIS A 148 -4.73 18.11 -3.56
CA HIS A 148 -5.84 17.84 -2.65
C HIS A 148 -7.13 17.42 -3.39
N ASP A 149 -7.55 18.16 -4.40
CA ASP A 149 -8.80 17.85 -5.12
C ASP A 149 -8.71 16.54 -5.90
N LEU A 150 -7.56 16.26 -6.53
CA LEU A 150 -7.33 15.00 -7.21
C LEU A 150 -7.35 13.81 -6.22
N GLN A 151 -6.61 13.92 -5.13
CA GLN A 151 -6.59 12.89 -4.09
C GLN A 151 -7.98 12.70 -3.48
N ARG A 152 -8.74 13.77 -3.29
CA ARG A 152 -10.13 13.70 -2.82
C ARG A 152 -11.02 12.92 -3.78
N GLU A 153 -10.95 13.18 -5.09
CA GLU A 153 -11.69 12.40 -6.10
C GLU A 153 -11.31 10.91 -6.04
N GLN A 154 -10.02 10.60 -5.84
CA GLN A 154 -9.53 9.24 -5.71
C GLN A 154 -10.06 8.55 -4.45
N PHE A 155 -10.05 9.23 -3.31
CA PHE A 155 -10.60 8.68 -2.05
C PHE A 155 -12.12 8.52 -2.07
N LEU A 156 -12.84 9.41 -2.74
CA LEU A 156 -14.26 9.22 -2.98
C LEU A 156 -14.57 7.99 -3.85
N ALA A 157 -13.70 7.69 -4.83
CA ALA A 157 -13.83 6.47 -5.61
C ALA A 157 -13.51 5.22 -4.76
N LEU A 158 -12.49 5.29 -3.92
CA LEU A 158 -12.16 4.22 -2.96
C LEU A 158 -13.30 3.97 -1.98
N ALA A 159 -13.85 5.01 -1.36
CA ALA A 159 -14.97 4.87 -0.43
C ALA A 159 -16.17 4.19 -1.10
N ARG A 160 -16.52 4.58 -2.33
CA ARG A 160 -17.59 3.92 -3.11
C ARG A 160 -17.27 2.44 -3.37
N ALA A 161 -16.02 2.09 -3.70
CA ALA A 161 -15.63 0.70 -3.93
C ALA A 161 -15.72 -0.14 -2.65
N VAL A 162 -15.38 0.45 -1.50
CA VAL A 162 -15.54 -0.20 -0.19
C VAL A 162 -17.01 -0.44 0.12
N THR A 163 -17.86 0.59 0.02
CA THR A 163 -19.28 0.50 0.40
C THR A 163 -20.14 -0.30 -0.59
N ALA A 164 -19.74 -0.41 -1.86
CA ALA A 164 -20.44 -1.22 -2.85
C ALA A 164 -20.27 -2.73 -2.66
N GLY A 165 -19.34 -3.16 -1.85
CA GLY A 165 -19.08 -4.59 -1.63
C GLY A 165 -19.87 -5.18 -0.48
N ASN A 166 -20.21 -6.47 -0.61
CA ASN A 166 -21.07 -7.19 0.33
C ASN A 166 -20.32 -7.91 1.47
N SER A 167 -19.00 -7.74 1.56
CA SER A 167 -18.17 -8.35 2.61
C SER A 167 -17.27 -7.30 3.27
N PRO A 168 -16.87 -7.51 4.53
CA PRO A 168 -15.94 -6.62 5.23
C PRO A 168 -14.68 -6.37 4.41
N ALA A 169 -14.17 -5.15 4.48
CA ALA A 169 -13.00 -4.74 3.72
C ALA A 169 -11.81 -4.43 4.63
N VAL A 170 -10.62 -4.80 4.15
CA VAL A 170 -9.32 -4.30 4.61
C VAL A 170 -8.72 -3.50 3.47
N VAL A 171 -8.28 -2.26 3.72
CA VAL A 171 -7.63 -1.41 2.72
C VAL A 171 -6.21 -1.15 3.17
N CYS A 172 -5.24 -1.54 2.35
CA CYS A 172 -3.82 -1.39 2.66
C CYS A 172 -3.12 -0.59 1.55
N GLY A 173 -2.11 0.17 1.89
CA GLY A 173 -1.24 0.80 0.89
C GLY A 173 -0.59 2.09 1.33
N ASP A 174 0.12 2.69 0.38
CA ASP A 174 0.61 4.05 0.46
C ASP A 174 -0.50 5.00 0.00
N PHE A 175 -1.07 5.74 0.94
CA PHE A 175 -2.19 6.65 0.67
C PHE A 175 -1.72 8.03 0.16
N ASN A 176 -0.44 8.34 0.34
CA ASN A 176 0.12 9.63 -0.07
C ASN A 176 -0.58 10.85 0.55
N VAL A 177 -1.21 10.68 1.69
CA VAL A 177 -1.76 11.74 2.54
C VAL A 177 -1.40 11.45 3.99
N THR A 178 -1.29 12.48 4.80
CA THR A 178 -0.99 12.29 6.22
C THR A 178 -2.22 11.84 7.01
N GLN A 179 -1.99 11.16 8.12
CA GLN A 179 -3.02 10.73 9.06
C GLN A 179 -3.90 11.90 9.57
N THR A 180 -3.32 13.08 9.72
CA THR A 180 -4.03 14.30 10.17
C THR A 180 -4.80 15.00 9.03
N SER A 181 -4.70 14.51 7.80
CA SER A 181 -5.37 15.08 6.64
C SER A 181 -6.89 15.03 6.78
N THR A 182 -7.55 16.07 6.30
CA THR A 182 -9.02 16.08 6.13
C THR A 182 -9.49 14.97 5.18
N LEU A 183 -8.67 14.59 4.20
CA LEU A 183 -8.96 13.52 3.25
C LEU A 183 -8.98 12.15 3.91
N HIS A 184 -8.05 11.87 4.82
CA HIS A 184 -8.02 10.61 5.58
C HIS A 184 -9.31 10.49 6.40
N ARG A 185 -9.67 11.52 7.14
CA ARG A 185 -10.90 11.56 7.95
C ARG A 185 -12.17 11.45 7.10
N GLU A 186 -12.23 12.14 5.95
CA GLU A 186 -13.37 12.04 5.03
C GLU A 186 -13.51 10.61 4.48
N LEU A 187 -12.38 9.93 4.18
CA LEU A 187 -12.39 8.53 3.74
C LEU A 187 -12.99 7.61 4.82
N GLU A 188 -12.50 7.68 6.06
CA GLU A 188 -13.02 6.86 7.17
C GLU A 188 -14.52 7.07 7.35
N GLN A 189 -14.99 8.31 7.42
CA GLN A 189 -16.41 8.65 7.60
C GLN A 189 -17.29 8.11 6.45
N ARG A 190 -16.81 8.13 5.21
CA ARG A 190 -17.60 7.72 4.05
C ARG A 190 -17.57 6.21 3.81
N SER A 191 -16.51 5.55 4.22
CA SER A 191 -16.32 4.11 3.98
C SER A 191 -16.74 3.23 5.15
N GLY A 192 -16.87 3.79 6.36
CA GLY A 192 -17.06 3.02 7.61
C GLY A 192 -15.81 2.21 7.96
N LEU A 193 -14.65 2.61 7.48
CA LEU A 193 -13.37 2.01 7.87
C LEU A 193 -12.77 2.78 9.06
N ARG A 194 -11.93 2.10 9.81
CA ARG A 194 -11.10 2.69 10.86
C ARG A 194 -9.64 2.29 10.69
N ASP A 195 -8.73 3.13 11.16
CA ASP A 195 -7.30 2.85 11.16
C ASP A 195 -6.98 1.69 12.12
N ALA A 196 -6.22 0.69 11.65
CA ALA A 196 -5.77 -0.41 12.49
C ALA A 196 -4.81 0.04 13.60
N PHE A 197 -4.09 1.15 13.42
CA PHE A 197 -3.21 1.75 14.41
C PHE A 197 -3.93 2.74 15.35
N ASP A 198 -5.26 2.83 15.25
CA ASP A 198 -6.11 3.68 16.10
C ASP A 198 -5.67 5.15 16.12
N GLY A 199 -5.23 5.66 14.97
CA GLY A 199 -4.75 7.03 14.84
C GLY A 199 -3.37 7.29 15.47
N GLN A 200 -2.63 6.28 15.86
CA GLN A 200 -1.32 6.41 16.53
C GLN A 200 -0.16 5.83 15.70
N CYS A 201 -0.35 5.68 14.39
CA CYS A 201 0.71 5.18 13.52
C CYS A 201 1.90 6.15 13.52
N PRO A 202 3.12 5.69 13.84
CA PRO A 202 4.34 6.48 13.68
C PRO A 202 4.57 6.85 12.21
N PRO A 203 5.50 7.79 11.91
CA PRO A 203 5.86 8.08 10.53
C PRO A 203 6.27 6.83 9.77
N THR A 204 5.74 6.67 8.56
CA THR A 204 6.00 5.51 7.68
C THR A 204 6.97 5.82 6.54
N PHE A 205 7.53 7.02 6.51
CA PHE A 205 8.56 7.43 5.54
C PHE A 205 9.86 7.75 6.25
N HIS A 206 10.97 7.16 5.81
CA HIS A 206 12.28 7.37 6.46
C HIS A 206 12.78 8.79 6.23
N SER A 207 13.23 9.44 7.30
CA SER A 207 13.80 10.80 7.25
C SER A 207 15.01 10.93 6.34
N ASP A 208 15.80 9.85 6.16
CA ASP A 208 16.97 9.82 5.27
C ASP A 208 16.64 10.14 3.79
N TYR A 209 15.38 10.04 3.39
CA TYR A 209 14.91 10.31 2.03
C TYR A 209 14.15 11.62 1.89
N LEU A 210 13.98 12.36 2.99
CA LEU A 210 13.33 13.67 2.97
C LEU A 210 14.32 14.78 2.65
N ALA A 211 13.84 15.84 2.02
CA ALA A 211 14.62 17.07 1.88
C ALA A 211 14.90 17.68 3.27
N PRO A 212 16.04 18.36 3.45
CA PRO A 212 16.34 19.02 4.71
C PRO A 212 15.22 19.95 5.18
N GLY A 213 14.83 19.83 6.43
CA GLY A 213 13.76 20.63 7.04
C GLY A 213 12.34 20.03 6.92
N ASN A 214 12.15 18.94 6.18
CA ASN A 214 10.89 18.23 6.15
C ASN A 214 10.82 17.17 7.26
N ASN A 215 9.63 17.01 7.83
CA ASN A 215 9.36 15.99 8.83
C ASN A 215 8.72 14.76 8.18
N PRO A 216 9.05 13.53 8.63
CA PRO A 216 8.38 12.34 8.18
C PRO A 216 6.95 12.27 8.75
N HIS A 217 6.05 11.67 7.98
CA HIS A 217 4.65 11.49 8.32
C HIS A 217 4.23 10.02 8.16
N CYS A 218 3.16 9.61 8.85
CA CYS A 218 2.43 8.40 8.52
C CYS A 218 1.60 8.69 7.26
N ILE A 219 1.92 7.98 6.16
CA ILE A 219 1.25 8.08 4.85
C ILE A 219 0.85 6.71 4.30
N ASP A 220 1.28 5.64 4.95
CA ASP A 220 0.85 4.27 4.70
C ASP A 220 -0.15 3.85 5.77
N PHE A 221 -1.20 3.10 5.40
CA PHE A 221 -2.25 2.70 6.34
C PHE A 221 -2.73 1.27 6.07
N ILE A 222 -3.25 0.67 7.15
CA ILE A 222 -4.14 -0.50 7.11
C ILE A 222 -5.45 -0.05 7.73
N LEU A 223 -6.48 0.14 6.89
CA LEU A 223 -7.82 0.49 7.33
C LEU A 223 -8.71 -0.76 7.31
N VAL A 224 -9.52 -0.94 8.32
CA VAL A 224 -10.37 -2.13 8.49
C VAL A 224 -11.83 -1.76 8.71
N ALA A 225 -12.75 -2.60 8.22
CA ALA A 225 -14.17 -2.46 8.54
C ALA A 225 -14.41 -2.61 10.04
N GLU A 226 -15.41 -1.92 10.61
CA GLU A 226 -15.72 -1.94 12.04
C GLU A 226 -15.94 -3.34 12.61
N THR A 227 -16.42 -4.27 11.78
CA THR A 227 -16.65 -5.67 12.16
C THR A 227 -15.38 -6.50 12.30
N ILE A 228 -14.22 -5.98 11.85
CA ILE A 228 -12.92 -6.64 11.95
C ILE A 228 -12.22 -6.16 13.22
N GLY A 229 -11.88 -7.10 14.12
CA GLY A 229 -11.06 -6.81 15.29
C GLY A 229 -9.61 -6.62 14.89
N VAL A 230 -8.88 -5.73 15.57
CA VAL A 230 -7.42 -5.62 15.47
C VAL A 230 -6.83 -6.15 16.77
N GLU A 231 -5.97 -7.16 16.68
CA GLU A 231 -5.34 -7.80 17.83
C GLU A 231 -3.94 -7.25 18.08
N GLU A 232 -3.20 -6.96 17.00
CA GLU A 232 -1.83 -6.50 17.07
C GLU A 232 -1.49 -5.68 15.83
N THR A 233 -0.66 -4.67 15.99
CA THR A 233 -0.05 -3.90 14.90
C THR A 233 1.44 -3.77 15.12
N ASP A 234 2.23 -3.77 14.05
CA ASP A 234 3.69 -3.63 14.11
C ASP A 234 4.23 -2.89 12.89
N LEU A 235 5.46 -2.39 13.00
CA LEU A 235 6.22 -1.74 11.95
C LEU A 235 7.26 -2.72 11.39
N LEU A 236 7.39 -2.76 10.08
CA LEU A 236 8.36 -3.60 9.38
C LEU A 236 9.41 -2.75 8.68
N PHE A 237 10.65 -3.23 8.63
CA PHE A 237 11.74 -2.57 7.88
C PHE A 237 12.12 -1.18 8.40
N THR A 238 12.02 -0.97 9.70
CA THR A 238 12.38 0.30 10.37
C THR A 238 13.87 0.61 10.29
N ASP A 239 14.73 -0.42 10.29
CA ASP A 239 16.17 -0.27 10.37
C ASP A 239 16.88 -0.57 9.05
N LYS A 240 18.09 -0.01 8.89
CA LYS A 240 18.98 -0.38 7.81
C LYS A 240 19.39 -1.86 7.94
N ARG A 241 19.40 -2.56 6.82
CA ARG A 241 19.92 -3.93 6.71
C ARG A 241 21.27 -3.92 6.01
N VAL A 242 22.11 -4.87 6.36
CA VAL A 242 23.39 -5.10 5.66
C VAL A 242 23.07 -5.82 4.36
N LEU A 243 23.20 -5.10 3.24
CA LEU A 243 23.06 -5.65 1.89
C LEU A 243 24.45 -5.93 1.30
N PRO A 244 24.58 -6.72 0.21
CA PRO A 244 25.86 -6.97 -0.44
C PRO A 244 26.65 -5.69 -0.78
N SER A 245 25.95 -4.63 -1.15
CA SER A 245 26.57 -3.32 -1.49
C SER A 245 26.68 -2.37 -0.28
N GLY A 246 26.49 -2.84 0.96
CA GLY A 246 26.57 -2.08 2.19
C GLY A 246 25.21 -1.76 2.83
N PRO A 247 25.19 -1.14 4.02
CA PRO A 247 23.96 -0.87 4.77
C PRO A 247 23.00 0.04 3.99
N ALA A 248 21.70 -0.29 4.02
CA ALA A 248 20.64 0.53 3.45
C ALA A 248 19.27 0.20 4.09
N HIS A 249 18.35 1.14 4.05
CA HIS A 249 16.94 0.84 4.25
C HIS A 249 16.41 0.00 3.07
N LEU A 250 15.50 -0.94 3.35
CA LEU A 250 14.94 -1.81 2.33
C LEU A 250 13.93 -1.09 1.42
N SER A 251 13.33 -0.02 1.92
CA SER A 251 12.54 0.95 1.17
C SER A 251 12.78 2.35 1.72
N ASP A 252 12.26 3.40 1.10
CA ASP A 252 12.07 4.71 1.70
C ASP A 252 10.82 4.75 2.59
N HIS A 253 9.94 3.74 2.45
CA HIS A 253 8.81 3.50 3.33
C HIS A 253 9.13 2.46 4.41
N ILE A 254 8.43 2.58 5.53
CA ILE A 254 8.34 1.60 6.61
C ILE A 254 7.09 0.77 6.36
N GLY A 255 7.21 -0.54 6.39
CA GLY A 255 6.06 -1.44 6.21
C GLY A 255 5.18 -1.47 7.44
N LEU A 256 3.90 -1.74 7.24
CA LEU A 256 2.92 -1.95 8.30
C LEU A 256 2.46 -3.40 8.33
N LEU A 257 2.19 -3.90 9.53
CA LEU A 257 1.60 -5.20 9.78
C LEU A 257 0.41 -5.05 10.72
N ALA A 258 -0.66 -5.80 10.47
CA ALA A 258 -1.78 -5.95 11.39
C ALA A 258 -2.23 -7.42 11.47
N ARG A 259 -2.42 -7.92 12.69
CA ARG A 259 -3.11 -9.17 12.98
C ARG A 259 -4.58 -8.86 13.23
N LEU A 260 -5.43 -9.41 12.39
CA LEU A 260 -6.84 -9.11 12.33
C LEU A 260 -7.66 -10.32 12.76
N ARG A 261 -8.65 -10.09 13.64
CA ARG A 261 -9.68 -11.05 13.99
C ARG A 261 -10.90 -10.80 13.11
N LEU A 262 -11.22 -11.77 12.29
CA LEU A 262 -12.30 -11.66 11.32
C LEU A 262 -13.64 -12.03 11.96
N PRO A 263 -14.74 -11.44 11.50
CA PRO A 263 -16.07 -11.84 11.95
C PRO A 263 -16.38 -13.29 11.55
N ASP A 264 -17.15 -13.97 12.38
CA ASP A 264 -17.61 -15.34 12.15
C ASP A 264 -18.54 -15.45 10.93
#